data_0ac1b868a21f8fe4c558046526cfc56d
#
_entry.id   0ac1b868a21f8fe4c558046526cfc56d
#
_cell.length_a   1.000
_cell.length_b   1.000
_cell.length_c   1.000
_cell.angle_alpha   90.00
_cell.angle_beta   90.00
_cell.angle_gamma   90.00
#
_symmetry.space_group_name_H-M   'P 1'
#
loop_
_entity.id
_entity.type
_entity.pdbx_description
1 polymer ?
#
loop_
_entity_poly.entity_id
_entity_poly.type
_entity_poly.pdbx_seq_one_letter_code
_entity_poly.pdbx_strand_id
1 'polypeptide(L)'
;MSTLSAELLRFVGELRVAEVPVSVAETLDAMRAVAAAGFADRARVREALAAALVKDEADRASFDEVFARFFAAGGGAGGRRGGPRP
;
A
#
# COMPACT_ATOMS: atom_id res chain seq x y z
N MET A 1 11.78 13.97 6.68
CA MET A 1 10.96 13.23 6.87
C MET A 1 10.24 12.85 5.77
N SER A 2 9.92 11.82 5.64
CA SER A 2 9.39 11.33 4.46
C SER A 2 7.91 11.09 4.55
N THR A 3 7.17 11.71 3.69
CA THR A 3 5.75 11.47 3.58
C THR A 3 5.50 10.02 3.24
N LEU A 4 6.41 9.44 2.48
CA LEU A 4 6.30 8.05 2.12
C LEU A 4 6.24 7.15 3.33
N SER A 5 7.13 7.36 4.30
CA SER A 5 7.12 6.54 5.49
C SER A 5 5.82 6.68 6.25
N ALA A 6 5.32 7.89 6.37
CA ALA A 6 4.08 8.12 7.08
C ALA A 6 2.90 7.45 6.38
N GLU A 7 2.84 7.57 5.05
CA GLU A 7 1.78 6.96 4.29
C GLU A 7 1.82 5.44 4.40
N LEU A 8 3.02 4.89 4.34
CA LEU A 8 3.17 3.46 4.40
C LEU A 8 2.78 2.93 5.77
N LEU A 9 3.13 3.63 6.83
CA LEU A 9 2.74 3.22 8.16
C LEU A 9 1.23 3.25 8.32
N ARG A 10 0.57 4.23 7.73
CA ARG A 10 -0.88 4.29 7.79
C ARG A 10 -1.50 3.12 7.02
N PHE A 11 -0.93 2.81 5.86
CA PHE A 11 -1.41 1.69 5.07
C PHE A 11 -1.27 0.38 5.85
N VAL A 12 -0.12 0.20 6.51
CA VAL A 12 0.09 -0.99 7.32
C VAL A 12 -0.93 -1.06 8.45
N GLY A 13 -1.25 0.09 9.04
CA GLY A 13 -2.28 0.15 10.07
C GLY A 13 -3.62 -0.32 9.55
N GLU A 14 -3.96 0.07 8.33
CA GLU A 14 -5.21 -0.37 7.72
C GLU A 14 -5.21 -1.87 7.47
N LEU A 15 -4.06 -2.41 7.07
CA LEU A 15 -3.95 -3.85 6.88
C LEU A 15 -4.18 -4.59 8.18
N ARG A 16 -3.64 -4.09 9.28
CA ARG A 16 -3.85 -4.74 10.57
C ARG A 16 -5.30 -4.71 10.97
N VAL A 17 -5.98 -3.61 10.70
CA VAL A 17 -7.41 -3.52 10.99
C VAL A 17 -8.17 -4.56 10.16
N ALA A 18 -7.71 -4.84 8.97
CA ALA A 18 -8.32 -5.85 8.12
C ALA A 18 -7.82 -7.26 8.45
N GLU A 19 -7.07 -7.37 9.57
CA GLU A 19 -6.59 -8.66 10.05
C GLU A 19 -5.53 -9.30 9.17
N VAL A 20 -4.77 -8.49 8.47
CA VAL A 20 -3.61 -8.97 7.75
C VAL A 20 -2.40 -8.68 8.64
N PRO A 21 -1.77 -9.70 9.19
CA PRO A 21 -0.65 -9.47 10.10
C PRO A 21 0.57 -8.94 9.37
N VAL A 22 1.18 -7.91 9.92
CA VAL A 22 2.37 -7.31 9.36
C VAL A 22 3.36 -7.02 10.47
N SER A 23 4.58 -7.50 10.34
CA SER A 23 5.61 -7.26 11.33
C SER A 23 6.38 -6.00 10.98
N VAL A 24 7.21 -5.56 11.92
CA VAL A 24 8.06 -4.41 11.71
C VAL A 24 9.05 -4.68 10.59
N ALA A 25 9.62 -5.87 10.56
CA ALA A 25 10.57 -6.21 9.52
C ALA A 25 9.93 -6.17 8.15
N GLU A 26 8.70 -6.66 8.05
CA GLU A 26 7.99 -6.63 6.79
C GLU A 26 7.67 -5.20 6.36
N THR A 27 7.37 -4.35 7.31
CA THR A 27 7.11 -2.95 7.01
C THR A 27 8.35 -2.29 6.43
N LEU A 28 9.52 -2.59 7.00
CA LEU A 28 10.75 -2.03 6.47
C LEU A 28 11.06 -2.56 5.08
N ASP A 29 10.79 -3.84 4.86
CA ASP A 29 10.98 -4.41 3.53
C ASP A 29 10.07 -3.75 2.53
N ALA A 30 8.84 -3.43 2.93
CA ALA A 30 7.91 -2.76 2.05
C ALA A 30 8.41 -1.38 1.67
N MET A 31 8.99 -0.66 2.64
CA MET A 31 9.53 0.65 2.35
C MET A 31 10.63 0.57 1.32
N ARG A 32 11.51 -0.42 1.45
CA ARG A 32 12.59 -0.60 0.49
C ARG A 32 12.06 -0.99 -0.87
N ALA A 33 11.07 -1.85 -0.88
CA ALA A 33 10.50 -2.32 -2.13
C ALA A 33 9.86 -1.19 -2.92
N VAL A 34 9.13 -0.33 -2.24
CA VAL A 34 8.49 0.79 -2.92
C VAL A 34 9.52 1.80 -3.38
N ALA A 35 10.55 2.03 -2.57
CA ALA A 35 11.60 2.95 -2.95
C ALA A 35 12.30 2.46 -4.24
N ALA A 36 12.48 1.16 -4.34
CA ALA A 36 13.13 0.59 -5.52
C ALA A 36 12.21 0.58 -6.74
N ALA A 37 10.94 0.33 -6.52
CA ALA A 37 9.99 0.24 -7.64
C ALA A 37 9.56 1.61 -8.16
N GLY A 38 9.57 2.60 -7.29
CA GLY A 38 9.11 3.92 -7.67
C GLY A 38 7.60 4.01 -7.57
N PHE A 39 7.08 5.19 -7.87
CA PHE A 39 5.67 5.44 -7.74
C PHE A 39 4.94 5.70 -9.04
N ALA A 40 5.62 5.59 -10.15
CA ALA A 40 5.02 5.94 -11.42
C ALA A 40 3.90 4.97 -11.83
N ASP A 41 4.01 3.74 -11.38
CA ASP A 41 3.08 2.72 -11.81
C ASP A 41 2.40 2.13 -10.56
N ARG A 42 1.13 2.43 -10.40
CA ARG A 42 0.39 1.97 -9.24
C ARG A 42 0.36 0.44 -9.15
N ALA A 43 0.20 -0.24 -10.28
CA ALA A 43 0.16 -1.68 -10.27
C ALA A 43 1.49 -2.26 -9.78
N ARG A 44 2.58 -1.63 -10.17
CA ARG A 44 3.89 -2.07 -9.74
C ARG A 44 4.08 -1.85 -8.23
N VAL A 45 3.59 -0.71 -7.73
CA VAL A 45 3.64 -0.44 -6.29
C VAL A 45 2.85 -1.49 -5.54
N ARG A 46 1.65 -1.80 -6.02
CA ARG A 46 0.82 -2.80 -5.37
C ARG A 46 1.52 -4.14 -5.29
N GLU A 47 2.13 -4.57 -6.39
CA GLU A 47 2.80 -5.86 -6.40
C GLU A 47 4.03 -5.86 -5.50
N ALA A 48 4.76 -4.75 -5.45
CA ALA A 48 5.91 -4.65 -4.58
C ALA A 48 5.50 -4.73 -3.11
N LEU A 49 4.42 -4.04 -2.76
CA LEU A 49 3.93 -4.09 -1.40
C LEU A 49 3.39 -5.47 -1.05
N ALA A 50 2.67 -6.09 -1.98
CA ALA A 50 2.14 -7.42 -1.73
C ALA A 50 3.26 -8.42 -1.49
N ALA A 51 4.32 -8.32 -2.28
CA ALA A 51 5.44 -9.24 -2.12
C ALA A 51 6.09 -9.09 -0.76
N ALA A 52 6.13 -7.90 -0.23
CA ALA A 52 6.76 -7.65 1.06
C ALA A 52 5.85 -7.94 2.24
N LEU A 53 4.55 -7.69 2.08
CA LEU A 53 3.64 -7.69 3.22
C LEU A 53 2.70 -8.89 3.29
N VAL A 54 2.40 -9.54 2.18
CA VAL A 54 1.45 -10.64 2.18
C VAL A 54 2.19 -11.96 2.18
N LYS A 55 2.11 -12.69 3.29
CA LYS A 55 2.79 -13.98 3.39
C LYS A 55 1.86 -15.14 3.10
N ASP A 56 0.59 -14.95 3.38
CA ASP A 56 -0.39 -16.00 3.22
C ASP A 56 -1.30 -15.59 2.08
N GLU A 57 -1.41 -16.43 1.10
CA GLU A 57 -2.23 -16.10 -0.07
C GLU A 57 -3.67 -15.79 0.32
N ALA A 58 -4.13 -16.35 1.41
CA ALA A 58 -5.48 -16.05 1.89
C ALA A 58 -5.67 -14.58 2.23
N ASP A 59 -4.57 -13.89 2.52
CA ASP A 59 -4.64 -12.47 2.86
C ASP A 59 -4.58 -11.55 1.65
N ARG A 60 -4.32 -12.11 0.48
CA ARG A 60 -4.13 -11.28 -0.71
C ARG A 60 -5.39 -10.49 -1.07
N ALA A 61 -6.55 -11.11 -0.94
CA ALA A 61 -7.80 -10.43 -1.28
C ALA A 61 -8.02 -9.23 -0.35
N SER A 62 -7.76 -9.42 0.94
CA SER A 62 -7.89 -8.32 1.88
C SER A 62 -6.89 -7.22 1.59
N PHE A 63 -5.66 -7.61 1.26
CA PHE A 63 -4.63 -6.65 0.89
C PHE A 63 -5.08 -5.82 -0.30
N ASP A 64 -5.55 -6.47 -1.35
CA ASP A 64 -5.96 -5.77 -2.56
C ASP A 64 -7.09 -4.80 -2.28
N GLU A 65 -8.02 -5.20 -1.44
CA GLU A 65 -9.14 -4.36 -1.10
C GLU A 65 -8.69 -3.12 -0.31
N VAL A 66 -7.82 -3.33 0.66
CA VAL A 66 -7.30 -2.22 1.45
C VAL A 66 -6.48 -1.28 0.57
N PHE A 67 -5.67 -1.86 -0.32
CA PHE A 67 -4.85 -1.05 -1.21
C PHE A 67 -5.73 -0.16 -2.09
N ALA A 68 -6.76 -0.74 -2.69
CA ALA A 68 -7.63 0.02 -3.56
C ALA A 68 -8.32 1.14 -2.79
N ARG A 69 -8.81 0.84 -1.60
CA ARG A 69 -9.52 1.81 -0.81
C ARG A 69 -8.59 2.92 -0.31
N PHE A 70 -7.42 2.54 0.15
CA PHE A 70 -6.47 3.50 0.70
C PHE A 70 -6.01 4.49 -0.36
N PHE A 71 -5.63 4.00 -1.52
CA PHE A 71 -5.11 4.86 -2.56
C PHE A 71 -6.21 5.58 -3.34
N ALA A 72 -7.41 5.05 -3.33
CA ALA A 72 -8.52 5.74 -3.95
C ALA A 72 -8.97 6.91 -3.10
N ALA A 73 -8.83 6.79 -1.78
CA ALA A 73 -9.31 7.83 -0.88
C ALA A 73 -8.37 9.01 -0.78
N GLY A 74 -7.43 9.10 -1.66
CA GLY A 74 -6.59 10.26 -1.63
C GLY A 74 -5.22 10.05 -1.09
N GLY A 75 -4.97 8.89 -0.56
CA GLY A 75 -3.63 8.61 -0.17
C GLY A 75 -2.72 8.71 -1.36
N GLY A 76 -3.25 8.44 -2.49
CA GLY A 76 -2.51 8.50 -3.68
C GLY A 76 -2.37 9.87 -4.22
N ALA A 77 -2.90 10.73 -3.57
CA ALA A 77 -2.74 12.00 -4.00
C ALA A 77 -3.09 12.18 -5.35
N GLY A 78 -2.65 12.25 -5.89
CA GLY A 78 -2.92 12.43 -7.05
C GLY A 78 -4.08 12.08 -7.52
N GLY A 79 -4.50 11.60 -7.00
CA GLY A 79 -5.60 11.20 -7.55
C GLY A 79 -6.52 12.21 -7.85
N ARG A 80 -6.49 12.77 -7.88
CA ARG A 80 -7.28 13.16 -8.15
C ARG A 80 -7.69 13.41 -9.08
N ARG A 81 -7.85 13.47 -9.46
CA ARG A 81 -8.25 13.64 -10.25
C ARG A 81 -9.02 13.17 -10.77
N GLY A 82 -9.12 12.94 -10.70
CA GLY A 82 -9.81 12.46 -11.18
C GLY A 82 -10.94 12.51 -11.45
N GLY A 83 -11.23 12.56 -11.32
CA GLY A 83 -12.22 12.38 -11.55
C GLY A 83 -13.20 12.84 -11.82
N PRO A 84 -13.46 13.26 -12.00
CA PRO A 84 -14.63 13.50 -12.08
C PRO A 84 -15.22 13.44 -13.19
N ARG A 85 -15.42 13.29 -13.37
CA ARG A 85 -15.86 13.14 -14.22
C ARG A 85 -16.72 13.12 -14.50
N PRO A 86 -17.00 13.33 -14.73
CA PRO A 86 -17.98 13.54 -15.12
C PRO A 86 -18.72 13.05 -15.33
#